data_f7b2473119d5d529174fae87845af36e
#
_entry.id   f7b2473119d5d529174fae87845af36e
#
_cell.length_a   1.000
_cell.length_b   1.000
_cell.length_c   1.000
_cell.angle_alpha   90.00
_cell.angle_beta   90.00
_cell.angle_gamma   90.00
#
_symmetry.space_group_name_H-M   'P 1'
#
loop_
_entity.id
_entity.type
_entity.pdbx_description
1 polymer ?
#
loop_
_entity_poly.entity_id
_entity_poly.type
_entity_poly.pdbx_seq_one_letter_code
_entity_poly.pdbx_strand_id
1 'polypeptide(L)'
;MTRHIVTFVRFDVVRVPFPFTDQLATKNRPALILSSAEAFQAETGHSVMAMITSARHRPWALDVELTALDAVGLSSPSRVRFKLFTLDHRLVRGRLGRLSAGDAAQVEAALRRLLSFGA
;
A
#
# COMPACT_ATOMS: atom_id res chain seq x y z
N MET A 1 3.88 -29.76 -10.22
CA MET A 1 4.34 -28.99 -9.06
C MET A 1 3.46 -27.76 -8.90
N THR A 2 2.84 -27.63 -7.76
CA THR A 2 1.97 -26.48 -7.50
C THR A 2 2.81 -25.26 -7.16
N ARG A 3 2.58 -24.16 -7.88
CA ARG A 3 3.25 -22.91 -7.61
C ARG A 3 2.41 -22.10 -6.63
N HIS A 4 3.02 -21.72 -5.52
CA HIS A 4 2.36 -20.87 -4.54
C HIS A 4 2.64 -19.41 -4.82
N ILE A 5 1.58 -18.63 -5.00
CA ILE A 5 1.64 -17.18 -5.08
C ILE A 5 1.12 -16.63 -3.76
N VAL A 6 1.98 -15.88 -3.06
CA VAL A 6 1.58 -15.20 -1.84
C VAL A 6 0.64 -14.05 -2.23
N THR A 7 -0.47 -13.95 -1.53
CA THR A 7 -1.39 -12.82 -1.72
C THR A 7 -1.54 -12.03 -0.43
N PHE A 8 -1.95 -10.77 -0.57
CA PHE A 8 -2.23 -9.88 0.54
C PHE A 8 -3.69 -9.44 0.48
N VAL A 9 -4.25 -9.12 1.62
CA VAL A 9 -5.60 -8.58 1.66
C VAL A 9 -5.55 -7.12 1.26
N ARG A 10 -6.53 -6.67 0.49
CA ARG A 10 -6.65 -5.26 0.14
C ARG A 10 -6.61 -4.41 1.41
N PHE A 11 -5.82 -3.34 1.37
CA PHE A 11 -5.55 -2.44 2.49
C PHE A 11 -4.63 -3.00 3.58
N ASP A 12 -3.97 -4.13 3.33
CA ASP A 12 -2.79 -4.48 4.11
C ASP A 12 -1.71 -3.43 3.87
N VAL A 13 -0.96 -3.14 4.94
CA VAL A 13 0.23 -2.31 4.86
C VAL A 13 1.44 -3.22 4.89
N VAL A 14 2.31 -3.07 3.93
CA VAL A 14 3.50 -3.93 3.76
C VAL A 14 4.76 -3.08 3.70
N ARG A 15 5.89 -3.74 3.91
CA ARG A 15 7.21 -3.14 3.80
C ARG A 15 7.79 -3.49 2.44
N VAL A 16 8.21 -2.48 1.70
CA VAL A 16 8.77 -2.66 0.35
C VAL A 16 10.13 -1.97 0.24
N PRO A 17 11.01 -2.45 -0.66
CA PRO A 17 12.27 -1.77 -0.89
C PRO A 17 12.05 -0.48 -1.69
N PHE A 18 12.82 0.54 -1.38
CA PHE A 18 12.80 1.77 -2.15
C PHE A 18 14.25 2.23 -2.39
N PRO A 19 14.67 2.37 -3.63
CA PRO A 19 13.97 2.08 -4.91
C PRO A 19 13.49 0.63 -5.00
N PHE A 20 12.57 0.35 -5.92
CA PHE A 20 11.91 -0.96 -6.05
C PHE A 20 12.84 -2.02 -6.66
N THR A 21 13.97 -2.25 -5.99
CA THR A 21 14.96 -3.24 -6.39
C THR A 21 15.35 -4.04 -5.15
N ASP A 22 16.12 -5.11 -5.36
CA ASP A 22 16.61 -5.95 -4.26
C ASP A 22 18.06 -5.58 -3.86
N GLN A 23 18.54 -4.42 -4.25
CA GLN A 23 19.87 -3.96 -3.89
C GLN A 23 20.01 -3.77 -2.38
N LEU A 24 21.19 -4.05 -1.86
CA LEU A 24 21.46 -3.98 -0.43
C LEU A 24 21.29 -2.58 0.16
N ALA A 25 21.53 -1.54 -0.62
CA ALA A 25 21.44 -0.17 -0.16
C ALA A 25 20.03 0.40 -0.13
N THR A 26 19.01 -0.40 -0.46
CA THR A 26 17.64 0.09 -0.46
C THR A 26 17.12 0.28 0.95
N LYS A 27 16.30 1.31 1.14
CA LYS A 27 15.56 1.51 2.37
C LYS A 27 14.21 0.79 2.27
N ASN A 28 13.71 0.33 3.39
CA ASN A 28 12.36 -0.18 3.47
C ASN A 28 11.38 0.97 3.69
N ARG A 29 10.27 0.93 2.96
CA ARG A 29 9.22 1.93 3.08
C ARG A 29 7.87 1.24 3.22
N PRO A 30 6.92 1.81 3.96
CA PRO A 30 5.58 1.27 4.00
C PRO A 30 4.83 1.59 2.71
N ALA A 31 4.01 0.64 2.28
CA ALA A 31 3.14 0.79 1.13
C ALA A 31 1.80 0.12 1.42
N LEU A 32 0.76 0.60 0.74
CA LEU A 32 -0.60 0.13 0.92
C LEU A 32 -1.05 -0.72 -0.26
N ILE A 33 -1.52 -1.92 0.01
CA ILE A 33 -2.08 -2.82 -1.01
C ILE A 33 -3.43 -2.28 -1.45
N LEU A 34 -3.60 -2.04 -2.73
CA LEU A 34 -4.86 -1.55 -3.30
C LEU A 34 -5.60 -2.59 -4.12
N SER A 35 -4.88 -3.55 -4.69
CA SER A 35 -5.45 -4.52 -5.62
C SER A 35 -6.10 -5.68 -4.91
N SER A 36 -7.10 -6.28 -5.59
CA SER A 36 -7.80 -7.46 -5.10
C SER A 36 -6.88 -8.68 -5.12
N ALA A 37 -6.93 -9.47 -4.05
CA ALA A 37 -6.22 -10.75 -3.99
C ALA A 37 -6.72 -11.70 -5.08
N GLU A 38 -8.03 -11.82 -5.23
CA GLU A 38 -8.62 -12.77 -6.17
C GLU A 38 -8.55 -12.28 -7.61
N ALA A 39 -8.89 -11.02 -7.84
CA ALA A 39 -9.02 -10.51 -9.21
C ALA A 39 -7.68 -10.20 -9.87
N PHE A 40 -6.63 -9.99 -9.11
CA PHE A 40 -5.36 -9.54 -9.67
C PHE A 40 -4.15 -10.29 -9.13
N GLN A 41 -3.96 -10.31 -7.80
CA GLN A 41 -2.74 -10.83 -7.19
C GLN A 41 -2.54 -12.33 -7.46
N ALA A 42 -3.62 -13.11 -7.35
CA ALA A 42 -3.54 -14.56 -7.48
C ALA A 42 -3.05 -14.98 -8.86
N GLU A 43 -3.36 -14.20 -9.88
CA GLU A 43 -2.97 -14.51 -11.26
C GLU A 43 -1.59 -13.93 -11.62
N THR A 44 -1.26 -12.77 -11.05
CA THR A 44 -0.06 -12.03 -11.48
C THR A 44 1.12 -12.17 -10.53
N GLY A 45 0.88 -12.49 -9.26
CA GLY A 45 1.93 -12.45 -8.24
C GLY A 45 2.40 -11.03 -7.95
N HIS A 46 1.61 -10.03 -8.33
CA HIS A 46 1.91 -8.61 -8.17
C HIS A 46 0.77 -7.91 -7.47
N SER A 47 1.04 -6.78 -6.86
CA SER A 47 0.02 -5.88 -6.32
C SER A 47 0.20 -4.48 -6.82
N VAL A 48 -0.93 -3.80 -7.05
CA VAL A 48 -0.96 -2.35 -7.21
C VAL A 48 -0.97 -1.74 -5.83
N MET A 49 -0.07 -0.81 -5.58
CA MET A 49 0.16 -0.23 -4.26
C MET A 49 0.19 1.29 -4.34
N ALA A 50 -0.10 1.92 -3.20
CA ALA A 50 0.15 3.35 -2.99
C ALA A 50 1.27 3.49 -1.96
N MET A 51 2.03 4.58 -2.06
CA MET A 51 3.06 4.89 -1.07
C MET A 51 2.44 5.43 0.20
N ILE A 52 3.07 5.12 1.33
CA ILE A 52 2.79 5.78 2.61
C ILE A 52 3.99 6.64 2.92
N THR A 53 3.75 7.92 3.16
CA THR A 53 4.81 8.90 3.37
C THR A 53 4.61 9.63 4.70
N SER A 54 5.70 10.21 5.21
CA SER A 54 5.65 11.02 6.43
C SER A 54 4.76 12.24 6.23
N ALA A 55 4.00 12.57 7.28
CA ALA A 55 3.18 13.78 7.28
C ALA A 55 4.01 15.07 7.25
N ARG A 56 5.34 14.97 7.36
CA ARG A 56 6.25 16.12 7.22
C ARG A 56 6.37 16.61 5.78
N HIS A 57 6.11 15.72 4.81
CA HIS A 57 6.23 16.09 3.40
C HIS A 57 5.08 17.00 2.99
N ARG A 58 5.34 17.84 1.97
CA ARG A 58 4.31 18.70 1.41
C ARG A 58 3.11 17.87 0.97
N PRO A 59 1.89 18.28 1.32
CA PRO A 59 0.69 17.53 0.91
C PRO A 59 0.52 17.47 -0.60
N TRP A 60 0.00 16.32 -1.06
CA TRP A 60 -0.49 16.14 -2.41
C TRP A 60 -2.01 16.13 -2.39
N ALA A 61 -2.60 16.40 -3.54
CA ALA A 61 -4.05 16.20 -3.72
C ALA A 61 -4.42 14.77 -3.38
N LEU A 62 -5.53 14.58 -2.67
CA LEU A 62 -6.09 13.30 -2.28
C LEU A 62 -5.27 12.51 -1.26
N ASP A 63 -4.21 13.07 -0.69
CA ASP A 63 -3.54 12.43 0.44
C ASP A 63 -4.55 12.09 1.54
N VAL A 64 -4.40 10.92 2.15
CA VAL A 64 -5.25 10.48 3.27
C VAL A 64 -4.39 10.35 4.51
N GLU A 65 -4.67 11.16 5.53
CA GLU A 65 -3.99 11.06 6.82
C GLU A 65 -4.42 9.79 7.55
N LEU A 66 -3.45 9.01 8.03
CA LEU A 66 -3.74 7.81 8.80
C LEU A 66 -4.03 8.20 10.24
N THR A 67 -5.16 7.71 10.77
CA THR A 67 -5.59 8.02 12.14
C THR A 67 -5.25 6.92 13.12
N ALA A 68 -5.21 5.65 12.66
CA ALA A 68 -4.92 4.50 13.50
C ALA A 68 -3.53 3.96 13.17
N LEU A 69 -2.48 4.64 13.64
CA LEU A 69 -1.09 4.29 13.33
C LEU A 69 -0.69 2.92 13.88
N ASP A 70 -1.19 2.54 15.05
CA ASP A 70 -0.88 1.24 15.63
C ASP A 70 -1.38 0.09 14.77
N ALA A 71 -2.53 0.25 14.14
CA ALA A 71 -3.12 -0.78 13.27
C ALA A 71 -2.24 -1.09 12.08
N VAL A 72 -1.43 -0.15 11.64
CA VAL A 72 -0.57 -0.28 10.45
C VAL A 72 0.91 -0.37 10.82
N GLY A 73 1.23 -0.53 12.10
CA GLY A 73 2.60 -0.73 12.56
C GLY A 73 3.50 0.48 12.36
N LEU A 74 2.95 1.69 12.36
CA LEU A 74 3.71 2.92 12.16
C LEU A 74 3.76 3.72 13.47
N SER A 75 4.90 4.38 13.72
CA SER A 75 5.15 5.14 14.94
C SER A 75 5.09 6.64 14.75
N SER A 76 4.98 7.12 13.52
CA SER A 76 5.00 8.55 13.22
C SER A 76 3.81 8.92 12.35
N PRO A 77 3.32 10.17 12.46
CA PRO A 77 2.25 10.65 11.59
C PRO A 77 2.58 10.41 10.12
N SER A 78 1.66 9.76 9.43
CA SER A 78 1.85 9.29 8.06
C SER A 78 0.59 9.48 7.26
N ARG A 79 0.73 9.51 5.95
CA ARG A 79 -0.40 9.61 5.04
C ARG A 79 -0.22 8.70 3.84
N VAL A 80 -1.34 8.19 3.33
CA VAL A 80 -1.37 7.48 2.06
C VAL A 80 -1.29 8.49 0.94
N ARG A 81 -0.37 8.26 0.02
CA ARG A 81 -0.17 9.13 -1.14
C ARG A 81 -0.36 8.29 -2.40
N PHE A 82 -1.20 8.78 -3.31
CA PHE A 82 -1.53 8.04 -4.52
C PHE A 82 -0.44 8.16 -5.59
N LYS A 83 0.76 7.86 -5.19
CA LYS A 83 1.89 7.61 -6.06
C LYS A 83 1.89 6.11 -6.31
N LEU A 84 1.12 5.70 -7.33
CA LEU A 84 0.82 4.29 -7.55
C LEU A 84 1.96 3.57 -8.25
N PHE A 85 2.14 2.32 -7.89
CA PHE A 85 3.11 1.43 -8.53
C PHE A 85 2.63 0.00 -8.43
N THR A 86 3.15 -0.86 -9.28
CA THR A 86 2.88 -2.30 -9.26
C THR A 86 4.16 -3.02 -8.92
N LEU A 87 4.12 -3.91 -7.92
CA LEU A 87 5.31 -4.58 -7.41
C LEU A 87 5.09 -6.08 -7.33
N ASP A 88 6.12 -6.83 -7.73
CA ASP A 88 6.19 -8.29 -7.57
C ASP A 88 6.22 -8.62 -6.08
N HIS A 89 5.36 -9.56 -5.66
CA HIS A 89 5.28 -9.96 -4.24
C HIS A 89 6.59 -10.52 -3.71
N ARG A 90 7.47 -11.04 -4.56
CA ARG A 90 8.78 -11.52 -4.14
C ARG A 90 9.65 -10.42 -3.55
N LEU A 91 9.36 -9.16 -3.87
CA LEU A 91 10.08 -8.02 -3.33
C LEU A 91 9.48 -7.47 -2.04
N VAL A 92 8.29 -7.92 -1.64
CA VAL A 92 7.67 -7.49 -0.40
C VAL A 92 8.44 -8.08 0.79
N ARG A 93 8.80 -7.23 1.74
CA ARG A 93 9.68 -7.58 2.85
C ARG A 93 8.96 -7.74 4.18
N GLY A 94 7.65 -7.91 4.15
CA GLY A 94 6.86 -8.18 5.32
C GLY A 94 5.58 -7.38 5.38
N ARG A 95 4.66 -7.84 6.21
CA ARG A 95 3.39 -7.17 6.47
C ARG A 95 3.49 -6.42 7.78
N LEU A 96 3.07 -5.15 7.79
CA LEU A 96 3.09 -4.30 8.98
C LEU A 96 1.75 -4.28 9.70
N GLY A 97 0.67 -4.41 8.97
CA GLY A 97 -0.67 -4.34 9.55
C GLY A 97 -1.73 -4.13 8.48
N ARG A 98 -2.86 -3.58 8.89
CA ARG A 98 -3.99 -3.30 7.99
C ARG A 98 -4.66 -1.99 8.41
N LEU A 99 -5.17 -1.25 7.45
CA LEU A 99 -5.91 -0.03 7.75
C LEU A 99 -7.10 -0.31 8.67
N SER A 100 -7.37 0.61 9.60
CA SER A 100 -8.64 0.61 10.32
C SER A 100 -9.80 0.80 9.35
N ALA A 101 -11.01 0.43 9.76
CA ALA A 101 -12.19 0.61 8.92
C ALA A 101 -12.38 2.07 8.51
N GLY A 102 -12.12 3.01 9.42
CA GLY A 102 -12.26 4.43 9.13
C GLY A 102 -11.24 4.92 8.11
N ASP A 103 -9.98 4.53 8.27
CA ASP A 103 -8.93 4.91 7.33
C ASP A 103 -9.18 4.26 5.96
N ALA A 104 -9.61 2.99 5.94
CA ALA A 104 -9.95 2.30 4.70
C ALA A 104 -11.06 3.00 3.92
N ALA A 105 -12.09 3.48 4.61
CA ALA A 105 -13.18 4.21 3.97
C ALA A 105 -12.69 5.51 3.33
N GLN A 106 -11.77 6.22 4.00
CA GLN A 106 -11.21 7.46 3.46
C GLN A 106 -10.33 7.17 2.23
N VAL A 107 -9.54 6.11 2.28
CA VAL A 107 -8.71 5.72 1.13
C VAL A 107 -9.59 5.31 -0.05
N GLU A 108 -10.64 4.55 0.20
CA GLU A 108 -11.55 4.13 -0.87
C GLU A 108 -12.22 5.33 -1.54
N ALA A 109 -12.69 6.30 -0.75
CA ALA A 109 -13.31 7.50 -1.28
C ALA A 109 -12.30 8.31 -2.13
N ALA A 110 -11.07 8.47 -1.66
CA ALA A 110 -10.04 9.18 -2.40
C ALA A 110 -9.65 8.44 -3.69
N LEU A 111 -9.57 7.13 -3.64
CA LEU A 111 -9.22 6.30 -4.80
C LEU A 111 -10.29 6.41 -5.89
N ARG A 112 -11.57 6.42 -5.50
CA ARG A 112 -12.66 6.65 -6.45
C ARG A 112 -12.55 8.01 -7.13
N ARG A 113 -12.19 9.04 -6.39
CA ARG A 113 -11.97 10.37 -6.95
C ARG A 113 -10.77 10.41 -7.88
N LEU A 114 -9.69 9.76 -7.49
CA LEU A 114 -8.46 9.70 -8.29
C LEU A 114 -8.72 9.09 -9.66
N LEU A 115 -9.48 8.00 -9.69
CA LEU A 115 -9.73 7.24 -10.92
C LEU A 115 -11.05 7.63 -11.59
N SER A 116 -11.81 8.54 -10.98
CA SER A 116 -13.10 9.04 -11.50
C SER A 116 -14.14 7.95 -11.72
N PHE A 117 -14.14 6.92 -10.87
CA PHE A 117 -15.16 5.88 -10.93
C PHE A 117 -16.43 6.33 -10.21
N GLY A 118 -17.56 6.00 -10.78
CA GLY A 118 -18.83 6.15 -10.12
C GLY A 118 -19.18 7.60 -9.83
N ALA A 119 -19.06 8.42 -10.82
CA ALA A 119 -19.40 9.84 -10.73
C ALA A 119 -20.84 10.02 -10.24
#